data_1527aef259a6ff5ec0b4d15d123ae9e6
#
_entry.id   1527aef259a6ff5ec0b4d15d123ae9e6
#
_cell.length_a   1.000
_cell.length_b   1.000
_cell.length_c   1.000
_cell.angle_alpha   90.00
_cell.angle_beta   90.00
_cell.angle_gamma   90.00
#
_symmetry.space_group_name_H-M   'P 1'
#
loop_
_entity.id
_entity.type
_entity.pdbx_description
1 polymer ?
#
loop_
_entity_poly.entity_id
_entity_poly.type
_entity_poly.pdbx_seq_one_letter_code
_entity_poly.pdbx_strand_id
1 'polypeptide(L)'
;MLAVALAGLVGLGWLERRSVRHSFTVLGHADLRWVPLAIFAESVSMVTLARLQRRLLRAGGVRPNINSMLGIIYASNSISVSIPIAGSPMSAAFSFRSFARLGADGSLAGWVLAVSGVISTVALALILAIGAMVTGNDLAAFIGVLGVLAIVVPVLGCVIAVRNAGLRTRLESVGAHCLRLAQRVIHRPQSDPRDLIDATITRIAGLHLRGRGWAFVFLLAVVNWVADIACLAVAIMAVGSPVPWSALILAWGVGVGAGSFGLTPGGLGIVEAALAAALVAAGVHSPEALAAVLVYRLISFWLVDAFGWTLYVATRKRRQPILT
;
A
#
# COMPACT_ATOMS: atom_id res chain seq x y z
N MET A 1 -5.49 13.29 -22.32
CA MET A 1 -6.07 12.99 -20.99
C MET A 1 -5.34 13.72 -19.86
N LEU A 2 -4.00 13.70 -19.77
CA LEU A 2 -3.25 14.41 -18.72
C LEU A 2 -3.50 15.93 -18.72
N ALA A 3 -3.53 16.55 -19.91
CA ALA A 3 -3.81 17.98 -20.07
C ALA A 3 -5.23 18.38 -19.62
N VAL A 4 -6.21 17.52 -19.85
CA VAL A 4 -7.61 17.73 -19.43
C VAL A 4 -7.73 17.59 -17.90
N ALA A 5 -7.04 16.64 -17.30
CA ALA A 5 -6.99 16.47 -15.85
C ALA A 5 -6.29 17.66 -15.17
N LEU A 6 -5.16 18.12 -15.72
CA LEU A 6 -4.44 19.31 -15.24
C LEU A 6 -5.28 20.58 -15.42
N ALA A 7 -5.95 20.75 -16.56
CA ALA A 7 -6.84 21.90 -16.79
C ALA A 7 -8.05 21.89 -15.84
N GLY A 8 -8.61 20.71 -15.55
CA GLY A 8 -9.66 20.52 -14.55
C GLY A 8 -9.21 20.87 -13.14
N LEU A 9 -8.01 20.45 -12.73
CA LEU A 9 -7.42 20.76 -11.43
C LEU A 9 -7.10 22.27 -11.29
N VAL A 10 -6.54 22.88 -12.35
CA VAL A 10 -6.28 24.33 -12.39
C VAL A 10 -7.60 25.11 -12.37
N GLY A 11 -8.62 24.65 -13.11
CA GLY A 11 -9.94 25.26 -13.13
C GLY A 11 -10.66 25.19 -11.79
N LEU A 12 -10.64 24.05 -11.12
CA LEU A 12 -11.17 23.88 -9.75
C LEU A 12 -10.42 24.74 -8.74
N GLY A 13 -9.08 24.77 -8.78
CA GLY A 13 -8.27 25.63 -7.92
C GLY A 13 -8.51 27.13 -8.17
N TRP A 14 -8.91 27.51 -9.38
CA TRP A 14 -9.25 28.88 -9.75
C TRP A 14 -10.64 29.30 -9.26
N LEU A 15 -11.60 28.40 -9.34
CA LEU A 15 -12.97 28.59 -8.82
C LEU A 15 -12.99 28.66 -7.29
N GLU A 16 -12.11 27.91 -6.61
CA GLU A 16 -12.05 27.84 -5.13
C GLU A 16 -10.91 28.65 -4.50
N ARG A 17 -10.39 29.69 -5.16
CA ARG A 17 -9.27 30.50 -4.65
C ARG A 17 -9.45 31.02 -3.22
N ARG A 18 -10.69 31.30 -2.82
CA ARG A 18 -10.99 31.78 -1.46
C ARG A 18 -10.84 30.65 -0.43
N SER A 19 -11.33 29.47 -0.73
CA SER A 19 -11.17 28.28 0.14
C SER A 19 -9.71 27.88 0.25
N VAL A 20 -8.96 27.87 -0.85
CA VAL A 20 -7.51 27.57 -0.86
C VAL A 20 -6.73 28.56 -0.01
N ARG A 21 -6.95 29.87 -0.17
CA ARG A 21 -6.30 30.88 0.67
C ARG A 21 -6.65 30.72 2.15
N HIS A 22 -7.90 30.44 2.47
CA HIS A 22 -8.33 30.23 3.85
C HIS A 22 -7.75 28.95 4.43
N SER A 23 -7.59 27.89 3.64
CA SER A 23 -6.91 26.66 4.07
C SER A 23 -5.46 26.88 4.47
N PHE A 24 -4.73 27.76 3.78
CA PHE A 24 -3.37 28.14 4.19
C PHE A 24 -3.34 28.94 5.50
N THR A 25 -4.35 29.77 5.78
CA THR A 25 -4.46 30.44 7.08
C THR A 25 -4.78 29.46 8.19
N VAL A 26 -5.69 28.51 7.96
CA VAL A 26 -5.99 27.41 8.89
C VAL A 26 -4.75 26.56 9.15
N LEU A 27 -3.99 26.22 8.11
CA LEU A 27 -2.73 25.49 8.22
C LEU A 27 -1.69 26.25 9.08
N GLY A 28 -1.64 27.58 8.94
CA GLY A 28 -0.74 28.45 9.75
C GLY A 28 -1.13 28.50 11.24
N HIS A 29 -2.37 28.14 11.59
CA HIS A 29 -2.85 28.05 12.97
C HIS A 29 -2.98 26.60 13.46
N ALA A 30 -2.54 25.62 12.66
CA ALA A 30 -2.57 24.23 13.07
C ALA A 30 -1.78 23.99 14.36
N ASP A 31 -2.36 23.23 15.28
CA ASP A 31 -1.70 22.90 16.54
C ASP A 31 -0.62 21.83 16.30
N LEU A 32 0.62 22.30 16.25
CA LEU A 32 1.80 21.46 16.00
C LEU A 32 2.01 20.36 17.06
N ARG A 33 1.30 20.42 18.20
CA ARG A 33 1.39 19.37 19.23
C ARG A 33 0.88 18.02 18.73
N TRP A 34 -0.01 18.01 17.73
CA TRP A 34 -0.53 16.80 17.12
C TRP A 34 0.42 16.17 16.07
N VAL A 35 1.34 16.96 15.52
CA VAL A 35 2.26 16.48 14.48
C VAL A 35 3.11 15.29 14.93
N PRO A 36 3.72 15.26 16.14
CA PRO A 36 4.45 14.08 16.61
C PRO A 36 3.59 12.83 16.70
N LEU A 37 2.31 12.97 17.07
CA LEU A 37 1.38 11.84 17.15
C LEU A 37 1.02 11.31 15.75
N ALA A 38 0.84 12.19 14.77
CA ALA A 38 0.60 11.79 13.39
C ALA A 38 1.84 11.09 12.78
N ILE A 39 3.05 11.60 13.05
CA ILE A 39 4.31 10.95 12.65
C ILE A 39 4.46 9.58 13.33
N PHE A 40 4.08 9.46 14.59
CA PHE A 40 4.09 8.20 15.31
C PHE A 40 3.13 7.19 14.68
N ALA A 41 1.89 7.61 14.39
CA ALA A 41 0.90 6.76 13.74
C ALA A 41 1.41 6.25 12.38
N GLU A 42 1.96 7.12 11.55
CA GLU A 42 2.55 6.76 10.25
C GLU A 42 3.76 5.83 10.41
N SER A 43 4.60 6.09 11.42
CA SER A 43 5.74 5.21 11.72
C SER A 43 5.29 3.80 12.13
N VAL A 44 4.20 3.70 12.89
CA VAL A 44 3.57 2.40 13.24
C VAL A 44 3.09 1.68 11.99
N SER A 45 2.46 2.40 11.05
CA SER A 45 2.04 1.87 9.75
C SER A 45 3.23 1.23 9.02
N MET A 46 4.30 1.95 8.81
CA MET A 46 5.50 1.45 8.11
C MET A 46 6.19 0.29 8.84
N VAL A 47 6.31 0.37 10.16
CA VAL A 47 6.92 -0.67 11.00
C VAL A 47 6.11 -1.97 10.96
N THR A 48 4.78 -1.90 10.98
CA THR A 48 3.94 -3.09 10.94
C THR A 48 4.00 -3.79 9.60
N LEU A 49 4.06 -3.05 8.49
CA LEU A 49 4.29 -3.61 7.16
C LEU A 49 5.67 -4.30 7.07
N ALA A 50 6.72 -3.67 7.61
CA ALA A 50 8.05 -4.27 7.67
C ALA A 50 8.07 -5.56 8.52
N ARG A 51 7.38 -5.57 9.67
CA ARG A 51 7.24 -6.76 10.53
C ARG A 51 6.43 -7.86 9.85
N LEU A 52 5.40 -7.52 9.10
CA LEU A 52 4.59 -8.46 8.32
C LEU A 52 5.47 -9.21 7.33
N GLN A 53 6.15 -8.51 6.45
CA GLN A 53 7.03 -9.12 5.43
C GLN A 53 8.19 -9.86 6.07
N ARG A 54 8.78 -9.32 7.15
CA ARG A 54 9.81 -10.01 7.94
C ARG A 54 9.32 -11.34 8.51
N ARG A 55 8.08 -11.39 8.99
CA ARG A 55 7.48 -12.62 9.52
C ARG A 55 7.32 -13.69 8.45
N LEU A 56 6.89 -13.29 7.26
CA LEU A 56 6.77 -14.18 6.11
C LEU A 56 8.13 -14.71 5.65
N LEU A 57 9.15 -13.85 5.55
CA LEU A 57 10.53 -14.26 5.23
C LEU A 57 11.07 -15.28 6.27
N ARG A 58 10.79 -15.05 7.55
CA ARG A 58 11.19 -15.97 8.63
C ARG A 58 10.53 -17.33 8.54
N ALA A 59 9.29 -17.39 8.08
CA ALA A 59 8.61 -18.66 7.83
C ALA A 59 9.32 -19.49 6.74
N GLY A 60 9.98 -18.82 5.79
CA GLY A 60 10.82 -19.44 4.76
C GLY A 60 12.29 -19.65 5.17
N GLY A 61 12.64 -19.46 6.45
CA GLY A 61 14.00 -19.69 6.97
C GLY A 61 14.94 -18.49 6.92
N VAL A 62 14.55 -17.39 6.25
CA VAL A 62 15.37 -16.17 6.17
C VAL A 62 15.11 -15.28 7.38
N ARG A 63 16.16 -14.85 8.09
CA ARG A 63 16.06 -14.06 9.34
C ARG A 63 16.61 -12.64 9.17
N PRO A 64 15.93 -11.76 8.42
CA PRO A 64 16.41 -10.41 8.20
C PRO A 64 16.35 -9.56 9.48
N ASN A 65 17.27 -8.57 9.58
CA ASN A 65 17.18 -7.55 10.61
C ASN A 65 16.01 -6.61 10.31
N ILE A 66 15.37 -6.08 11.36
CA ILE A 66 14.24 -5.13 11.23
C ILE A 66 14.66 -3.84 10.52
N ASN A 67 15.86 -3.33 10.79
CA ASN A 67 16.36 -2.10 10.15
C ASN A 67 16.54 -2.28 8.63
N SER A 68 17.00 -3.46 8.19
CA SER A 68 17.07 -3.79 6.77
C SER A 68 15.69 -3.85 6.14
N MET A 69 14.71 -4.43 6.85
CA MET A 69 13.33 -4.48 6.37
C MET A 69 12.70 -3.09 6.27
N LEU A 70 12.90 -2.25 7.28
CA LEU A 70 12.44 -0.86 7.25
C LEU A 70 13.03 -0.11 6.05
N GLY A 71 14.35 -0.23 5.83
CA GLY A 71 15.00 0.38 4.67
C GLY A 71 14.41 -0.09 3.34
N ILE A 72 14.05 -1.37 3.22
CA ILE A 72 13.40 -1.91 2.02
C ILE A 72 11.99 -1.36 1.87
N ILE A 73 11.19 -1.33 2.93
CA ILE A 73 9.81 -0.86 2.89
C ILE A 73 9.74 0.62 2.51
N TYR A 74 10.51 1.48 3.19
CA TYR A 74 10.53 2.90 2.88
C TYR A 74 11.01 3.17 1.44
N ALA A 75 12.13 2.56 1.02
CA ALA A 75 12.63 2.73 -0.35
C ALA A 75 11.66 2.17 -1.40
N SER A 76 11.01 1.04 -1.12
CA SER A 76 9.99 0.44 -1.97
C SER A 76 8.77 1.34 -2.12
N ASN A 77 8.30 1.93 -1.01
CA ASN A 77 7.20 2.89 -1.02
C ASN A 77 7.55 4.12 -1.86
N SER A 78 8.72 4.72 -1.66
CA SER A 78 9.15 5.88 -2.44
C SER A 78 9.25 5.58 -3.94
N ILE A 79 9.76 4.41 -4.34
CA ILE A 79 9.75 3.98 -5.74
C ILE A 79 8.32 3.86 -6.26
N SER A 80 7.42 3.28 -5.45
CA SER A 80 6.01 3.07 -5.84
C SER A 80 5.29 4.37 -6.13
N VAL A 81 5.50 5.38 -5.28
CA VAL A 81 4.76 6.65 -5.36
C VAL A 81 5.41 7.66 -6.31
N SER A 82 6.73 7.62 -6.50
CA SER A 82 7.43 8.58 -7.35
C SER A 82 7.22 8.35 -8.86
N ILE A 83 6.89 7.13 -9.26
CA ILE A 83 6.81 6.76 -10.68
C ILE A 83 5.36 6.48 -11.07
N PRO A 84 4.73 7.31 -11.92
CA PRO A 84 3.38 7.05 -12.39
C PRO A 84 3.28 5.71 -13.14
N ILE A 85 2.16 5.01 -13.00
CA ILE A 85 1.82 3.76 -13.69
C ILE A 85 2.80 2.61 -13.41
N ALA A 86 4.11 2.84 -13.55
CA ALA A 86 5.14 1.81 -13.40
C ALA A 86 5.69 1.68 -11.97
N GLY A 87 5.30 2.55 -11.04
CA GLY A 87 5.83 2.59 -9.67
C GLY A 87 5.61 1.30 -8.90
N SER A 88 4.39 0.78 -8.91
CA SER A 88 4.05 -0.48 -8.21
C SER A 88 4.84 -1.69 -8.73
N PRO A 89 4.93 -1.99 -10.03
CA PRO A 89 5.77 -3.08 -10.51
C PRO A 89 7.27 -2.86 -10.26
N MET A 90 7.77 -1.61 -10.35
CA MET A 90 9.17 -1.31 -10.05
C MET A 90 9.50 -1.47 -8.55
N SER A 91 8.60 -1.06 -7.68
CA SER A 91 8.65 -1.26 -6.24
C SER A 91 8.68 -2.75 -5.88
N ALA A 92 7.80 -3.55 -6.49
CA ALA A 92 7.78 -5.00 -6.33
C ALA A 92 9.10 -5.64 -6.79
N ALA A 93 9.63 -5.24 -7.95
CA ALA A 93 10.91 -5.72 -8.46
C ALA A 93 12.08 -5.32 -7.55
N PHE A 94 12.07 -4.12 -6.98
CA PHE A 94 13.06 -3.67 -6.00
C PHE A 94 13.01 -4.51 -4.72
N SER A 95 11.81 -4.73 -4.17
CA SER A 95 11.59 -5.56 -2.98
C SER A 95 12.01 -7.00 -3.21
N PHE A 96 11.63 -7.59 -4.34
CA PHE A 96 12.05 -8.94 -4.77
C PHE A 96 13.58 -9.09 -4.77
N ARG A 97 14.28 -8.19 -5.47
CA ARG A 97 15.75 -8.18 -5.52
C ARG A 97 16.39 -7.96 -4.15
N SER A 98 15.73 -7.18 -3.30
CA SER A 98 16.22 -6.90 -1.96
C SER A 98 16.05 -8.11 -1.03
N PHE A 99 14.95 -8.86 -1.14
CA PHE A 99 14.76 -10.12 -0.42
C PHE A 99 15.73 -11.21 -0.89
N ALA A 100 15.97 -11.30 -2.20
CA ALA A 100 16.98 -12.21 -2.73
C ALA A 100 18.39 -11.93 -2.15
N ARG A 101 18.75 -10.65 -2.00
CA ARG A 101 20.01 -10.25 -1.34
C ARG A 101 20.07 -10.58 0.15
N LEU A 102 18.93 -10.72 0.80
CA LEU A 102 18.86 -11.17 2.21
C LEU A 102 18.88 -12.69 2.35
N GLY A 103 19.06 -13.43 1.24
CA GLY A 103 19.14 -14.87 1.20
C GLY A 103 17.82 -15.58 0.89
N ALA A 104 16.78 -14.86 0.51
CA ALA A 104 15.56 -15.49 0.02
C ALA A 104 15.77 -15.98 -1.42
N ASP A 105 15.37 -17.21 -1.72
CA ASP A 105 15.27 -17.64 -3.10
C ASP A 105 14.11 -16.94 -3.83
N GLY A 106 14.07 -17.04 -5.16
CA GLY A 106 13.06 -16.37 -5.98
C GLY A 106 11.63 -16.79 -5.63
N SER A 107 11.41 -18.05 -5.27
CA SER A 107 10.11 -18.58 -4.87
C SER A 107 9.63 -17.94 -3.57
N LEU A 108 10.48 -17.86 -2.56
CA LEU A 108 10.17 -17.25 -1.27
C LEU A 108 9.96 -15.73 -1.43
N ALA A 109 10.81 -15.03 -2.18
CA ALA A 109 10.67 -13.61 -2.40
C ALA A 109 9.36 -13.27 -3.09
N GLY A 110 8.99 -14.01 -4.14
CA GLY A 110 7.72 -13.86 -4.86
C GLY A 110 6.52 -14.17 -3.97
N TRP A 111 6.59 -15.27 -3.20
CA TRP A 111 5.53 -15.65 -2.26
C TRP A 111 5.32 -14.57 -1.18
N VAL A 112 6.38 -14.04 -0.58
CA VAL A 112 6.26 -12.97 0.43
C VAL A 112 5.55 -11.74 -0.13
N LEU A 113 5.90 -11.32 -1.34
CA LEU A 113 5.25 -10.17 -1.99
C LEU A 113 3.78 -10.46 -2.31
N ALA A 114 3.48 -11.60 -2.89
CA ALA A 114 2.11 -11.98 -3.23
C ALA A 114 1.23 -12.11 -1.97
N VAL A 115 1.69 -12.83 -0.96
CA VAL A 115 0.94 -13.06 0.29
C VAL A 115 0.77 -11.77 1.08
N SER A 116 1.82 -10.93 1.19
CA SER A 116 1.69 -9.64 1.88
C SER A 116 0.70 -8.72 1.17
N GLY A 117 0.71 -8.70 -0.17
CA GLY A 117 -0.25 -7.95 -0.97
C GLY A 117 -1.69 -8.42 -0.74
N VAL A 118 -1.93 -9.73 -0.85
CA VAL A 118 -3.26 -10.32 -0.63
C VAL A 118 -3.79 -10.03 0.78
N ILE A 119 -2.98 -10.29 1.82
CA ILE A 119 -3.40 -10.07 3.21
C ILE A 119 -3.68 -8.58 3.47
N SER A 120 -2.83 -7.69 2.94
CA SER A 120 -3.02 -6.24 3.07
C SER A 120 -4.32 -5.78 2.38
N THR A 121 -4.62 -6.32 1.20
CA THR A 121 -5.85 -5.97 0.46
C THR A 121 -7.09 -6.53 1.14
N VAL A 122 -7.04 -7.75 1.68
CA VAL A 122 -8.14 -8.32 2.47
C VAL A 122 -8.39 -7.51 3.74
N ALA A 123 -7.34 -7.09 4.45
CA ALA A 123 -7.45 -6.22 5.62
C ALA A 123 -8.06 -4.87 5.26
N LEU A 124 -7.62 -4.23 4.17
CA LEU A 124 -8.18 -2.99 3.64
C LEU A 124 -9.68 -3.14 3.34
N ALA A 125 -10.04 -4.16 2.57
CA ALA A 125 -11.42 -4.39 2.18
C ALA A 125 -12.33 -4.65 3.39
N LEU A 126 -11.84 -5.38 4.41
CA LEU A 126 -12.58 -5.59 5.65
C LEU A 126 -12.79 -4.27 6.43
N ILE A 127 -11.75 -3.43 6.53
CA ILE A 127 -11.84 -2.12 7.19
C ILE A 127 -12.87 -1.23 6.48
N LEU A 128 -12.82 -1.19 5.14
CA LEU A 128 -13.79 -0.42 4.34
C LEU A 128 -15.22 -0.94 4.50
N ALA A 129 -15.41 -2.27 4.55
CA ALA A 129 -16.72 -2.87 4.80
C ALA A 129 -17.26 -2.49 6.19
N ILE A 130 -16.41 -2.52 7.23
CA ILE A 130 -16.77 -2.06 8.58
C ILE A 130 -17.13 -0.56 8.55
N GLY A 131 -16.34 0.28 7.88
CA GLY A 131 -16.64 1.70 7.73
C GLY A 131 -17.98 1.95 7.06
N ALA A 132 -18.31 1.18 6.03
CA ALA A 132 -19.58 1.28 5.33
C ALA A 132 -20.77 0.87 6.22
N MET A 133 -20.63 -0.17 7.02
CA MET A 133 -21.66 -0.58 7.99
C MET A 133 -21.89 0.50 9.07
N VAL A 134 -20.82 1.11 9.57
CA VAL A 134 -20.91 2.15 10.61
C VAL A 134 -21.60 3.43 10.10
N THR A 135 -21.45 3.74 8.81
CA THR A 135 -22.14 4.89 8.20
C THR A 135 -23.62 4.65 7.90
N GLY A 136 -24.10 3.40 8.01
CA GLY A 136 -25.46 3.04 7.61
C GLY A 136 -25.70 3.13 6.10
N ASN A 137 -24.65 3.12 5.29
CA ASN A 137 -24.76 3.16 3.83
C ASN A 137 -24.74 1.73 3.28
N ASP A 138 -25.92 1.15 3.11
CA ASP A 138 -26.09 -0.24 2.64
C ASP A 138 -25.44 -0.50 1.28
N LEU A 139 -25.46 0.48 0.37
CA LEU A 139 -24.80 0.35 -0.94
C LEU A 139 -23.27 0.29 -0.80
N ALA A 140 -22.68 1.15 0.03
CA ALA A 140 -21.25 1.13 0.29
C ALA A 140 -20.83 -0.15 1.03
N ALA A 141 -21.64 -0.64 1.97
CA ALA A 141 -21.44 -1.91 2.65
C ALA A 141 -21.46 -3.08 1.66
N PHE A 142 -22.45 -3.11 0.76
CA PHE A 142 -22.58 -4.14 -0.29
C PHE A 142 -21.37 -4.13 -1.24
N ILE A 143 -20.96 -2.96 -1.72
CA ILE A 143 -19.76 -2.82 -2.57
C ILE A 143 -18.50 -3.27 -1.82
N GLY A 144 -18.38 -2.93 -0.53
CA GLY A 144 -17.27 -3.38 0.33
C GLY A 144 -17.22 -4.91 0.45
N VAL A 145 -18.34 -5.54 0.71
CA VAL A 145 -18.46 -7.01 0.78
C VAL A 145 -18.13 -7.65 -0.57
N LEU A 146 -18.64 -7.12 -1.68
CA LEU A 146 -18.29 -7.59 -3.01
C LEU A 146 -16.78 -7.46 -3.28
N GLY A 147 -16.16 -6.36 -2.87
CA GLY A 147 -14.71 -6.16 -2.97
C GLY A 147 -13.91 -7.21 -2.19
N VAL A 148 -14.34 -7.54 -0.96
CA VAL A 148 -13.75 -8.63 -0.18
C VAL A 148 -13.90 -9.96 -0.91
N LEU A 149 -15.12 -10.29 -1.38
CA LEU A 149 -15.38 -11.54 -2.08
C LEU A 149 -14.60 -11.64 -3.38
N ALA A 150 -14.50 -10.55 -4.14
CA ALA A 150 -13.72 -10.49 -5.39
C ALA A 150 -12.24 -10.81 -5.20
N ILE A 151 -11.70 -10.64 -4.00
CA ILE A 151 -10.31 -10.96 -3.67
C ILE A 151 -10.20 -12.32 -2.99
N VAL A 152 -11.06 -12.59 -2.00
CA VAL A 152 -11.01 -13.80 -1.19
C VAL A 152 -11.33 -15.02 -2.05
N VAL A 153 -12.34 -14.93 -2.93
CA VAL A 153 -12.78 -16.07 -3.77
C VAL A 153 -11.67 -16.55 -4.72
N PRO A 154 -10.99 -15.68 -5.51
CA PRO A 154 -9.87 -16.12 -6.35
C PRO A 154 -8.69 -16.67 -5.54
N VAL A 155 -8.38 -16.05 -4.39
CA VAL A 155 -7.30 -16.52 -3.52
C VAL A 155 -7.61 -17.89 -2.93
N LEU A 156 -8.81 -18.09 -2.39
CA LEU A 156 -9.26 -19.40 -1.93
C LEU A 156 -9.28 -20.42 -3.08
N GLY A 157 -9.79 -20.02 -4.24
CA GLY A 157 -9.78 -20.83 -5.46
C GLY A 157 -8.37 -21.27 -5.84
N CYS A 158 -7.41 -20.35 -5.78
CA CYS A 158 -5.99 -20.64 -6.04
C CYS A 158 -5.40 -21.61 -5.00
N VAL A 159 -5.68 -21.39 -3.71
CA VAL A 159 -5.23 -22.28 -2.61
C VAL A 159 -5.83 -23.69 -2.75
N ILE A 160 -7.12 -23.77 -3.06
CA ILE A 160 -7.80 -25.07 -3.28
C ILE A 160 -7.23 -25.75 -4.53
N ALA A 161 -7.00 -24.99 -5.59
CA ALA A 161 -6.47 -25.51 -6.85
C ALA A 161 -5.04 -26.05 -6.70
N VAL A 162 -4.18 -25.39 -5.89
CA VAL A 162 -2.84 -25.89 -5.57
C VAL A 162 -2.89 -27.20 -4.76
N ARG A 163 -3.93 -27.38 -3.95
CA ARG A 163 -4.12 -28.62 -3.15
C ARG A 163 -4.75 -29.78 -3.95
N ASN A 164 -5.43 -29.48 -5.03
CA ASN A 164 -6.12 -30.48 -5.88
C ASN A 164 -5.26 -30.80 -7.11
N ALA A 165 -4.76 -32.04 -7.22
CA ALA A 165 -3.86 -32.47 -8.28
C ALA A 165 -4.40 -32.19 -9.71
N GLY A 166 -5.71 -32.33 -9.96
CA GLY A 166 -6.32 -32.07 -11.26
C GLY A 166 -6.48 -30.58 -11.61
N LEU A 167 -6.64 -29.70 -10.60
CA LEU A 167 -6.67 -28.25 -10.80
C LEU A 167 -5.26 -27.66 -10.88
N ARG A 168 -4.30 -28.27 -10.20
CA ARG A 168 -2.88 -27.90 -10.21
C ARG A 168 -2.33 -27.90 -11.64
N THR A 169 -2.59 -28.96 -12.41
CA THR A 169 -2.14 -29.06 -13.82
C THR A 169 -2.74 -27.97 -14.71
N ARG A 170 -3.97 -27.54 -14.46
CA ARG A 170 -4.59 -26.40 -15.17
C ARG A 170 -3.95 -25.07 -14.79
N LEU A 171 -3.70 -24.84 -13.51
CA LEU A 171 -2.98 -23.64 -13.05
C LEU A 171 -1.54 -23.57 -13.58
N GLU A 172 -0.85 -24.71 -13.63
CA GLU A 172 0.50 -24.82 -14.23
C GLU A 172 0.47 -24.46 -15.72
N SER A 173 -0.55 -24.89 -16.46
CA SER A 173 -0.68 -24.57 -17.90
C SER A 173 -0.96 -23.08 -18.15
N VAL A 174 -1.85 -22.47 -17.35
CA VAL A 174 -2.16 -21.04 -17.43
C VAL A 174 -0.96 -20.20 -16.98
N GLY A 175 -0.34 -20.54 -15.86
CA GLY A 175 0.85 -19.88 -15.35
C GLY A 175 2.04 -19.95 -16.29
N ALA A 176 2.25 -21.13 -16.93
CA ALA A 176 3.27 -21.33 -17.95
C ALA A 176 2.99 -20.50 -19.22
N HIS A 177 1.72 -20.30 -19.57
CA HIS A 177 1.34 -19.45 -20.69
C HIS A 177 1.63 -17.97 -20.40
N CYS A 178 1.23 -17.47 -19.24
CA CYS A 178 1.53 -16.11 -18.80
C CYS A 178 3.04 -15.86 -18.66
N LEU A 179 3.78 -16.81 -18.11
CA LEU A 179 5.24 -16.70 -17.96
C LEU A 179 5.94 -16.72 -19.31
N ARG A 180 5.49 -17.52 -20.28
CA ARG A 180 6.00 -17.51 -21.67
C ARG A 180 5.76 -16.17 -22.35
N LEU A 181 4.58 -15.56 -22.15
CA LEU A 181 4.29 -14.23 -22.68
C LEU A 181 5.21 -13.17 -22.04
N ALA A 182 5.41 -13.22 -20.73
CA ALA A 182 6.32 -12.32 -20.01
C ALA A 182 7.78 -12.53 -20.46
N GLN A 183 8.23 -13.76 -20.65
CA GLN A 183 9.58 -14.09 -21.11
C GLN A 183 9.83 -13.61 -22.57
N ARG A 184 8.81 -13.66 -23.44
CA ARG A 184 8.90 -13.09 -24.80
C ARG A 184 9.12 -11.59 -24.78
N VAL A 185 8.47 -10.87 -23.82
CA VAL A 185 8.63 -9.43 -23.67
C VAL A 185 10.01 -9.06 -23.09
N ILE A 186 10.60 -9.91 -22.25
CA ILE A 186 11.84 -9.62 -21.51
C ILE A 186 13.10 -10.18 -22.22
N HIS A 187 12.94 -10.91 -23.32
CA HIS A 187 14.06 -11.51 -24.12
C HIS A 187 15.06 -12.34 -23.28
N ARG A 188 14.61 -13.05 -22.26
CA ARG A 188 15.47 -13.99 -21.49
C ARG A 188 14.94 -15.42 -21.60
N PRO A 189 15.58 -16.29 -22.40
CA PRO A 189 15.31 -17.71 -22.38
C PRO A 189 16.12 -18.35 -21.23
N GLN A 190 15.49 -18.76 -20.16
CA GLN A 190 16.11 -19.65 -19.17
C GLN A 190 15.04 -20.47 -18.44
N SER A 191 15.23 -21.79 -18.47
CA SER A 191 14.50 -22.88 -17.80
C SER A 191 13.03 -23.09 -18.25
N ASP A 192 12.61 -24.35 -18.26
CA ASP A 192 11.22 -24.70 -18.56
C ASP A 192 10.29 -24.03 -17.50
N PRO A 193 9.31 -23.23 -17.95
CA PRO A 193 8.39 -22.56 -17.05
C PRO A 193 7.64 -23.51 -16.11
N ARG A 194 7.45 -24.76 -16.53
CA ARG A 194 6.76 -25.78 -15.74
C ARG A 194 7.58 -26.23 -14.54
N ASP A 195 8.85 -26.47 -14.71
CA ASP A 195 9.76 -26.89 -13.62
C ASP A 195 9.90 -25.79 -12.57
N LEU A 196 9.95 -24.51 -13.00
CA LEU A 196 9.98 -23.36 -12.09
C LEU A 196 8.69 -23.24 -11.28
N ILE A 197 7.54 -23.45 -11.92
CA ILE A 197 6.24 -23.37 -11.25
C ILE A 197 6.09 -24.51 -10.27
N ASP A 198 6.45 -25.73 -10.65
CA ASP A 198 6.34 -26.91 -9.79
C ASP A 198 7.29 -26.85 -8.58
N ALA A 199 8.52 -26.44 -8.79
CA ALA A 199 9.47 -26.19 -7.70
C ALA A 199 8.96 -25.07 -6.76
N THR A 200 8.35 -24.01 -7.31
CA THR A 200 7.77 -22.91 -6.54
C THR A 200 6.58 -23.37 -5.72
N ILE A 201 5.66 -24.12 -6.32
CA ILE A 201 4.46 -24.65 -5.63
C ILE A 201 4.88 -25.62 -4.51
N THR A 202 5.80 -26.54 -4.78
CA THR A 202 6.30 -27.50 -3.79
C THR A 202 6.98 -26.80 -2.62
N ARG A 203 7.77 -25.77 -2.89
CA ARG A 203 8.42 -24.97 -1.84
C ARG A 203 7.41 -24.16 -1.02
N ILE A 204 6.42 -23.55 -1.66
CA ILE A 204 5.34 -22.80 -0.98
C ILE A 204 4.49 -23.75 -0.10
N ALA A 205 4.19 -24.96 -0.58
CA ALA A 205 3.47 -25.97 0.19
C ALA A 205 4.25 -26.40 1.46
N GLY A 206 5.58 -26.32 1.43
CA GLY A 206 6.45 -26.59 2.58
C GLY A 206 6.54 -25.43 3.60
N LEU A 207 5.99 -24.23 3.29
CA LEU A 207 6.01 -23.08 4.20
C LEU A 207 4.88 -23.21 5.24
N HIS A 208 5.22 -23.63 6.46
CA HIS A 208 4.23 -23.83 7.52
C HIS A 208 4.21 -22.63 8.48
N LEU A 209 3.24 -21.74 8.29
CA LEU A 209 2.78 -20.83 9.34
C LEU A 209 1.67 -21.55 10.14
N ARG A 210 1.84 -21.73 11.44
CA ARG A 210 0.75 -22.18 12.32
C ARG A 210 -0.37 -21.14 12.31
N GLY A 211 -1.63 -21.54 12.63
CA GLY A 211 -2.78 -20.65 12.60
C GLY A 211 -2.57 -19.31 13.34
N ARG A 212 -1.91 -19.35 14.52
CA ARG A 212 -1.49 -18.15 15.26
C ARG A 212 -0.52 -17.24 14.46
N GLY A 213 0.29 -17.81 13.59
CA GLY A 213 1.20 -17.05 12.73
C GLY A 213 0.44 -16.26 11.66
N TRP A 214 -0.57 -16.86 11.05
CA TRP A 214 -1.46 -16.21 10.08
C TRP A 214 -2.29 -15.10 10.72
N ALA A 215 -2.89 -15.37 11.90
CA ALA A 215 -3.63 -14.36 12.65
C ALA A 215 -2.75 -13.15 12.99
N PHE A 216 -1.51 -13.39 13.39
CA PHE A 216 -0.57 -12.30 13.69
C PHE A 216 -0.18 -11.49 12.45
N VAL A 217 0.07 -12.14 11.31
CA VAL A 217 0.36 -11.46 10.03
C VAL A 217 -0.84 -10.63 9.58
N PHE A 218 -2.06 -11.16 9.71
CA PHE A 218 -3.27 -10.42 9.41
C PHE A 218 -3.48 -9.22 10.35
N LEU A 219 -3.25 -9.40 11.65
CA LEU A 219 -3.29 -8.31 12.62
C LEU A 219 -2.31 -7.19 12.28
N LEU A 220 -1.09 -7.52 11.83
CA LEU A 220 -0.12 -6.52 11.39
C LEU A 220 -0.62 -5.72 10.17
N ALA A 221 -1.32 -6.37 9.23
CA ALA A 221 -1.93 -5.69 8.10
C ALA A 221 -3.08 -4.77 8.51
N VAL A 222 -3.91 -5.21 9.46
CA VAL A 222 -4.98 -4.38 10.03
C VAL A 222 -4.38 -3.16 10.75
N VAL A 223 -3.39 -3.37 11.62
CA VAL A 223 -2.72 -2.27 12.33
C VAL A 223 -2.05 -1.29 11.37
N ASN A 224 -1.48 -1.77 10.27
CA ASN A 224 -0.90 -0.90 9.23
C ASN A 224 -1.95 0.10 8.71
N TRP A 225 -3.10 -0.36 8.29
CA TRP A 225 -4.16 0.49 7.75
C TRP A 225 -4.84 1.36 8.82
N VAL A 226 -5.08 0.81 10.01
CA VAL A 226 -5.66 1.57 11.14
C VAL A 226 -4.72 2.68 11.59
N ALA A 227 -3.42 2.47 11.57
CA ALA A 227 -2.43 3.50 11.91
C ALA A 227 -2.41 4.64 10.87
N ASP A 228 -2.57 4.34 9.59
CA ASP A 228 -2.69 5.35 8.53
C ASP A 228 -4.01 6.15 8.66
N ILE A 229 -5.14 5.48 8.95
CA ILE A 229 -6.40 6.16 9.29
C ILE A 229 -6.24 7.05 10.52
N ALA A 230 -5.52 6.58 11.55
CA ALA A 230 -5.26 7.38 12.74
C ALA A 230 -4.39 8.61 12.44
N CYS A 231 -3.43 8.50 11.50
CA CYS A 231 -2.67 9.65 11.01
C CYS A 231 -3.60 10.73 10.42
N LEU A 232 -4.59 10.33 9.59
CA LEU A 232 -5.59 11.25 9.06
C LEU A 232 -6.47 11.86 10.17
N ALA A 233 -6.93 11.05 11.14
CA ALA A 233 -7.71 11.53 12.28
C ALA A 233 -6.95 12.60 13.07
N VAL A 234 -5.67 12.35 13.36
CA VAL A 234 -4.80 13.29 14.07
C VAL A 234 -4.55 14.56 13.24
N ALA A 235 -4.44 14.45 11.92
CA ALA A 235 -4.32 15.61 11.04
C ALA A 235 -5.59 16.50 11.07
N ILE A 236 -6.78 15.90 11.18
CA ILE A 236 -8.04 16.64 11.35
C ILE A 236 -8.06 17.35 12.71
N MET A 237 -7.61 16.69 13.79
CA MET A 237 -7.49 17.32 15.10
C MET A 237 -6.49 18.46 15.11
N ALA A 238 -5.39 18.33 14.39
CA ALA A 238 -4.34 19.34 14.30
C ALA A 238 -4.85 20.66 13.71
N VAL A 239 -5.84 20.61 12.81
CA VAL A 239 -6.47 21.82 12.24
C VAL A 239 -7.66 22.32 13.06
N GLY A 240 -7.90 21.73 14.24
CA GLY A 240 -8.97 22.17 15.16
C GLY A 240 -10.38 21.72 14.77
N SER A 241 -10.50 20.79 13.81
CA SER A 241 -11.82 20.30 13.37
C SER A 241 -12.24 19.03 14.11
N PRO A 242 -13.54 18.83 14.38
CA PRO A 242 -14.04 17.57 14.94
C PRO A 242 -13.87 16.44 13.92
N VAL A 243 -13.41 15.29 14.41
CA VAL A 243 -13.21 14.11 13.56
C VAL A 243 -14.55 13.44 13.26
N PRO A 244 -14.91 13.23 11.99
CA PRO A 244 -16.14 12.55 11.60
C PRO A 244 -16.00 11.02 11.73
N TRP A 245 -15.96 10.52 12.96
CA TRP A 245 -15.61 9.11 13.27
C TRP A 245 -16.41 8.08 12.48
N SER A 246 -17.69 8.32 12.26
CA SER A 246 -18.56 7.41 11.50
C SER A 246 -18.19 7.33 10.01
N ALA A 247 -17.74 8.43 9.40
CA ALA A 247 -17.43 8.51 7.98
C ALA A 247 -15.93 8.53 7.67
N LEU A 248 -15.07 8.62 8.70
CA LEU A 248 -13.61 8.75 8.55
C LEU A 248 -13.00 7.64 7.69
N ILE A 249 -13.38 6.38 7.96
CA ILE A 249 -12.86 5.20 7.26
C ILE A 249 -13.21 5.27 5.78
N LEU A 250 -14.44 5.67 5.43
CA LEU A 250 -14.86 5.78 4.04
C LEU A 250 -14.20 6.97 3.35
N ALA A 251 -14.09 8.13 4.01
CA ALA A 251 -13.38 9.28 3.47
C ALA A 251 -11.92 8.94 3.16
N TRP A 252 -11.23 8.29 4.11
CA TRP A 252 -9.86 7.80 3.91
C TRP A 252 -9.79 6.78 2.76
N GLY A 253 -10.73 5.86 2.69
CA GLY A 253 -10.82 4.85 1.62
C GLY A 253 -10.98 5.46 0.23
N VAL A 254 -11.70 6.58 0.10
CA VAL A 254 -11.79 7.35 -1.15
C VAL A 254 -10.41 7.87 -1.57
N GLY A 255 -9.62 8.39 -0.62
CA GLY A 255 -8.25 8.81 -0.88
C GLY A 255 -7.35 7.66 -1.36
N VAL A 256 -7.40 6.50 -0.68
CA VAL A 256 -6.66 5.29 -1.09
C VAL A 256 -7.09 4.81 -2.47
N GLY A 257 -8.39 4.79 -2.75
CA GLY A 257 -8.94 4.44 -4.06
C GLY A 257 -8.44 5.38 -5.15
N ALA A 258 -8.49 6.70 -4.91
CA ALA A 258 -8.00 7.71 -5.85
C ALA A 258 -6.50 7.54 -6.16
N GLY A 259 -5.69 7.22 -5.14
CA GLY A 259 -4.26 6.95 -5.29
C GLY A 259 -3.94 5.69 -6.09
N SER A 260 -4.84 4.69 -6.07
CA SER A 260 -4.64 3.40 -6.75
C SER A 260 -4.59 3.51 -8.27
N PHE A 261 -5.14 4.57 -8.87
CA PHE A 261 -5.08 4.78 -10.32
C PHE A 261 -3.68 5.15 -10.83
N GLY A 262 -2.78 5.65 -9.97
CA GLY A 262 -1.39 5.93 -10.31
C GLY A 262 -1.18 6.90 -11.49
N LEU A 263 -2.15 7.78 -11.77
CA LEU A 263 -2.13 8.69 -12.93
C LEU A 263 -1.09 9.81 -12.78
N THR A 264 -0.85 10.24 -11.54
CA THR A 264 0.15 11.27 -11.19
C THR A 264 1.15 10.68 -10.19
N PRO A 265 2.37 11.21 -10.09
CA PRO A 265 3.31 10.79 -9.05
C PRO A 265 2.67 10.92 -7.67
N GLY A 266 2.58 9.80 -6.91
CA GLY A 266 1.95 9.78 -5.60
C GLY A 266 0.48 10.20 -5.55
N GLY A 267 -0.23 10.21 -6.69
CA GLY A 267 -1.61 10.65 -6.77
C GLY A 267 -1.78 12.16 -6.54
N LEU A 268 -0.70 12.96 -6.69
CA LEU A 268 -0.71 14.40 -6.43
C LEU A 268 -1.86 15.11 -7.18
N GLY A 269 -2.61 15.91 -6.46
CA GLY A 269 -3.79 16.63 -6.90
C GLY A 269 -5.06 15.77 -6.86
N ILE A 270 -4.99 14.51 -7.26
CA ILE A 270 -6.16 13.61 -7.34
C ILE A 270 -6.55 13.11 -5.94
N VAL A 271 -5.58 12.64 -5.19
CA VAL A 271 -5.81 12.15 -3.81
C VAL A 271 -6.25 13.29 -2.90
N GLU A 272 -5.59 14.44 -3.00
CA GLU A 272 -5.91 15.62 -2.19
C GLU A 272 -7.35 16.09 -2.46
N ALA A 273 -7.73 16.21 -3.73
CA ALA A 273 -9.07 16.63 -4.10
C ALA A 273 -10.14 15.62 -3.69
N ALA A 274 -9.89 14.32 -3.94
CA ALA A 274 -10.83 13.26 -3.60
C ALA A 274 -11.02 13.11 -2.07
N LEU A 275 -9.92 13.15 -1.30
CA LEU A 275 -9.96 13.04 0.15
C LEU A 275 -10.60 14.28 0.79
N ALA A 276 -10.29 15.51 0.31
CA ALA A 276 -10.91 16.72 0.79
C ALA A 276 -12.42 16.72 0.51
N ALA A 277 -12.84 16.34 -0.70
CA ALA A 277 -14.26 16.23 -1.04
C ALA A 277 -14.97 15.19 -0.17
N ALA A 278 -14.33 14.04 0.11
CA ALA A 278 -14.89 13.02 0.98
C ALA A 278 -15.03 13.50 2.44
N LEU A 279 -14.05 14.26 2.96
CA LEU A 279 -14.13 14.86 4.30
C LEU A 279 -15.23 15.93 4.38
N VAL A 280 -15.39 16.74 3.34
CA VAL A 280 -16.50 17.71 3.25
C VAL A 280 -17.85 16.99 3.24
N ALA A 281 -17.99 15.92 2.46
CA ALA A 281 -19.19 15.09 2.46
C ALA A 281 -19.44 14.42 3.82
N ALA A 282 -18.39 14.18 4.60
CA ALA A 282 -18.45 13.68 5.97
C ALA A 282 -18.77 14.77 7.03
N GLY A 283 -18.98 16.03 6.60
CA GLY A 283 -19.37 17.15 7.47
C GLY A 283 -18.22 18.04 7.97
N VAL A 284 -17.00 17.84 7.49
CA VAL A 284 -15.88 18.75 7.79
C VAL A 284 -15.98 19.99 6.90
N HIS A 285 -15.77 21.18 7.45
CA HIS A 285 -15.80 22.40 6.65
C HIS A 285 -14.69 22.41 5.58
N SER A 286 -14.99 22.97 4.41
CA SER A 286 -14.10 22.89 3.23
C SER A 286 -12.66 23.38 3.50
N PRO A 287 -12.40 24.52 4.18
CA PRO A 287 -11.05 24.97 4.47
C PRO A 287 -10.28 24.04 5.40
N GLU A 288 -10.93 23.54 6.46
CA GLU A 288 -10.34 22.60 7.42
C GLU A 288 -10.08 21.23 6.78
N ALA A 289 -11.00 20.76 5.92
CA ALA A 289 -10.85 19.53 5.20
C ALA A 289 -9.59 19.53 4.33
N LEU A 290 -9.38 20.59 3.54
CA LEU A 290 -8.19 20.71 2.70
C LEU A 290 -6.92 20.88 3.55
N ALA A 291 -6.97 21.68 4.62
CA ALA A 291 -5.82 21.85 5.52
C ALA A 291 -5.46 20.53 6.19
N ALA A 292 -6.43 19.76 6.68
CA ALA A 292 -6.19 18.42 7.28
C ALA A 292 -5.56 17.45 6.27
N VAL A 293 -6.06 17.45 5.03
CA VAL A 293 -5.48 16.62 3.95
C VAL A 293 -4.03 17.02 3.67
N LEU A 294 -3.72 18.32 3.65
CA LEU A 294 -2.33 18.78 3.43
C LEU A 294 -1.41 18.32 4.58
N VAL A 295 -1.84 18.44 5.84
CA VAL A 295 -1.08 17.92 7.00
C VAL A 295 -0.88 16.41 6.90
N TYR A 296 -1.95 15.66 6.63
CA TYR A 296 -1.87 14.23 6.44
C TYR A 296 -0.89 13.85 5.33
N ARG A 297 -0.99 14.48 4.15
CA ARG A 297 -0.11 14.21 3.01
C ARG A 297 1.35 14.63 3.26
N LEU A 298 1.55 15.70 4.02
CA LEU A 298 2.91 16.10 4.42
C LEU A 298 3.60 14.98 5.20
N ILE A 299 2.86 14.26 6.05
CA ILE A 299 3.40 13.20 6.90
C ILE A 299 3.41 11.86 6.17
N SER A 300 2.24 11.40 5.68
CA SER A 300 2.08 10.05 5.13
C SER A 300 2.69 9.88 3.73
N PHE A 301 2.88 10.98 3.00
CA PHE A 301 3.46 10.96 1.67
C PHE A 301 4.85 11.62 1.65
N TRP A 302 4.94 12.95 1.84
CA TRP A 302 6.19 13.68 1.64
C TRP A 302 7.31 13.28 2.61
N LEU A 303 7.00 13.16 3.90
CA LEU A 303 7.99 12.77 4.90
C LEU A 303 8.46 11.32 4.67
N VAL A 304 7.53 10.41 4.42
CA VAL A 304 7.82 9.00 4.14
C VAL A 304 8.64 8.86 2.86
N ASP A 305 8.28 9.59 1.81
CA ASP A 305 8.99 9.55 0.52
C ASP A 305 10.42 10.11 0.65
N ALA A 306 10.59 11.26 1.27
CA ALA A 306 11.90 11.85 1.52
C ALA A 306 12.81 10.91 2.34
N PHE A 307 12.26 10.29 3.39
CA PHE A 307 13.00 9.33 4.21
C PHE A 307 13.35 8.06 3.43
N GLY A 308 12.44 7.56 2.60
CA GLY A 308 12.68 6.38 1.78
C GLY A 308 13.76 6.61 0.71
N TRP A 309 13.77 7.76 0.05
CA TRP A 309 14.85 8.11 -0.88
C TRP A 309 16.20 8.26 -0.18
N THR A 310 16.25 8.87 0.99
CA THR A 310 17.51 8.97 1.77
C THR A 310 18.05 7.60 2.14
N LEU A 311 17.19 6.68 2.59
CA LEU A 311 17.58 5.30 2.88
C LEU A 311 18.01 4.54 1.63
N TYR A 312 17.33 4.73 0.50
CA TYR A 312 17.70 4.14 -0.77
C TYR A 312 19.11 4.54 -1.21
N VAL A 313 19.41 5.84 -1.18
CA VAL A 313 20.74 6.37 -1.54
C VAL A 313 21.81 5.91 -0.55
N ALA A 314 21.55 5.94 0.75
CA ALA A 314 22.48 5.50 1.79
C ALA A 314 22.85 4.02 1.64
N THR A 315 21.86 3.17 1.31
CA THR A 315 22.12 1.74 1.10
C THR A 315 22.88 1.47 -0.19
N ARG A 316 22.72 2.32 -1.20
CA ARG A 316 23.46 2.20 -2.48
C ARG A 316 24.92 2.64 -2.33
N LYS A 317 25.21 3.71 -1.60
CA LYS A 317 26.59 4.21 -1.35
C LYS A 317 27.43 3.21 -0.54
N ARG A 318 26.86 2.53 0.43
CA ARG A 318 27.56 1.47 1.21
C ARG A 318 27.98 0.25 0.39
N ARG A 319 27.59 0.16 -0.87
CA ARG A 319 27.78 -0.99 -1.78
C ARG A 319 28.78 -0.73 -2.91
N GLN A 320 29.31 0.48 -3.07
CA GLN A 320 30.45 0.69 -3.94
C GLN A 320 31.69 0.27 -3.16
N PRO A 321 32.43 -0.78 -3.57
CA PRO A 321 33.76 -1.02 -3.04
C PRO A 321 34.58 0.25 -3.36
N ILE A 322 35.29 0.77 -2.35
CA ILE A 322 36.29 1.80 -2.53
C ILE A 322 37.32 1.18 -3.47
N LEU A 323 37.23 1.53 -4.75
CA LEU A 323 38.30 1.27 -5.71
C LEU A 323 39.42 2.21 -5.32
N THR A 324 40.29 1.76 -4.43
CA THR A 324 41.66 2.27 -4.25
C THR A 324 42.61 1.42 -5.02
#